data_2b18162901e1f7cf5c8cab2737234457
#
_entry.id   2b18162901e1f7cf5c8cab2737234457
#
_cell.length_a   1.000
_cell.length_b   1.000
_cell.length_c   1.000
_cell.angle_alpha   90.00
_cell.angle_beta   90.00
_cell.angle_gamma   90.00
#
_symmetry.space_group_name_H-M   'P 1'
#
loop_
_entity.id
_entity.type
_entity.pdbx_description
1 polymer ?
#
loop_
_entity_poly.entity_id
_entity_poly.type
_entity_poly.pdbx_seq_one_letter_code
_entity_poly.pdbx_strand_id
1 'polypeptide(L)'
;MQITQFPFVILGFHTDNGSEYINKRVAGLLNKLLIELTKSRARRSNDNALVESKNGSIVRKHLGYGHIPQKWAPLVNEFLINHLNPYLNHHRPCFFPEIKTDAKGKQRKSYPYEKMMTPLRKTKVFARSRGLSQTGLHLRRTRCNRLWYQ
;
A
#
# COMPACT_ATOMS: atom_id res chain seq x y z
N MET A 1 15.03 -2.83 7.84
CA MET A 1 14.02 -3.23 6.83
C MET A 1 12.67 -2.70 7.26
N GLN A 2 11.90 -2.06 6.40
CA GLN A 2 10.68 -1.34 6.80
C GLN A 2 9.42 -2.23 6.98
N ILE A 3 9.53 -3.53 6.70
CA ILE A 3 8.38 -4.46 6.76
C ILE A 3 7.79 -4.56 8.18
N THR A 4 8.61 -4.42 9.22
CA THR A 4 8.16 -4.47 10.62
C THR A 4 7.32 -3.27 11.06
N GLN A 5 7.27 -2.21 10.25
CA GLN A 5 6.48 -1.01 10.57
C GLN A 5 5.01 -1.11 10.14
N PHE A 6 4.66 -2.14 9.38
CA PHE A 6 3.26 -2.36 9.02
C PHE A 6 2.51 -3.00 10.18
N PRO A 7 1.37 -2.43 10.61
CA PRO A 7 0.56 -2.97 11.69
C PRO A 7 -0.28 -4.18 11.25
N PHE A 8 0.12 -4.86 10.17
CA PHE A 8 -0.56 -6.02 9.59
C PHE A 8 0.43 -6.94 8.88
N VAL A 9 0.03 -8.19 8.67
CA VAL A 9 0.84 -9.17 7.93
C VAL A 9 0.74 -8.89 6.44
N ILE A 10 1.90 -8.75 5.78
CA ILE A 10 1.99 -8.58 4.33
C ILE A 10 1.92 -9.97 3.69
N LEU A 11 0.92 -10.22 2.86
CA LEU A 11 0.74 -11.50 2.16
C LEU A 11 1.24 -11.46 0.71
N GLY A 12 1.29 -10.29 0.09
CA GLY A 12 1.70 -10.12 -1.29
C GLY A 12 2.51 -8.87 -1.52
N PHE A 13 3.50 -8.96 -2.38
CA PHE A 13 4.32 -7.87 -2.85
C PHE A 13 4.20 -7.80 -4.37
N HIS A 14 3.60 -6.72 -4.87
CA HIS A 14 3.47 -6.47 -6.30
C HIS A 14 4.48 -5.43 -6.73
N THR A 15 5.23 -5.71 -7.79
CA THR A 15 6.27 -4.82 -8.32
C THR A 15 6.10 -4.62 -9.82
N ASP A 16 6.70 -3.58 -10.34
CA ASP A 16 6.94 -3.42 -11.77
C ASP A 16 8.03 -4.39 -12.26
N ASN A 17 8.48 -4.24 -13.51
CA ASN A 17 9.51 -5.08 -14.08
C ASN A 17 10.93 -4.57 -13.77
N GLY A 18 11.12 -3.66 -12.81
CA GLY A 18 12.42 -3.14 -12.40
C GLY A 18 13.33 -4.23 -11.84
N SER A 19 14.59 -4.26 -12.28
CA SER A 19 15.58 -5.24 -11.83
C SER A 19 15.94 -5.12 -10.35
N GLU A 20 15.73 -3.94 -9.76
CA GLU A 20 15.92 -3.67 -8.34
C GLU A 20 14.98 -4.47 -7.44
N TYR A 21 13.78 -4.82 -7.93
CA TYR A 21 12.78 -5.60 -7.21
C TYR A 21 12.73 -7.06 -7.65
N ILE A 22 13.05 -7.34 -8.94
CA ILE A 22 13.04 -8.68 -9.51
C ILE A 22 14.46 -9.25 -9.50
N ASN A 23 14.94 -9.59 -8.31
CA ASN A 23 16.24 -10.23 -8.14
C ASN A 23 16.18 -11.38 -7.12
N LYS A 24 17.18 -12.28 -7.18
CA LYS A 24 17.24 -13.48 -6.33
C LYS A 24 17.21 -13.18 -4.83
N ARG A 25 17.78 -12.04 -4.40
CA ARG A 25 17.83 -11.66 -2.98
C ARG A 25 16.46 -11.26 -2.49
N VAL A 26 15.73 -10.42 -3.26
CA VAL A 26 14.37 -10.01 -2.91
C VAL A 26 13.42 -11.20 -2.94
N ALA A 27 13.47 -12.02 -4.00
CA ALA A 27 12.64 -13.22 -4.10
C ALA A 27 12.90 -14.20 -2.94
N GLY A 28 14.16 -14.45 -2.60
CA GLY A 28 14.54 -15.31 -1.48
C GLY A 28 14.05 -14.79 -0.13
N LEU A 29 14.10 -13.46 0.09
CA LEU A 29 13.58 -12.85 1.29
C LEU A 29 12.04 -12.97 1.38
N LEU A 30 11.34 -12.67 0.30
CA LEU A 30 9.87 -12.76 0.26
C LEU A 30 9.40 -14.19 0.48
N ASN A 31 10.07 -15.18 -0.10
CA ASN A 31 9.79 -16.60 0.15
C ASN A 31 9.97 -16.97 1.62
N LYS A 32 11.05 -16.53 2.28
CA LYS A 32 11.27 -16.77 3.72
C LYS A 32 10.18 -16.14 4.58
N LEU A 33 9.61 -15.03 4.14
CA LEU A 33 8.53 -14.33 4.84
C LEU A 33 7.14 -14.82 4.43
N LEU A 34 7.03 -15.82 3.55
CA LEU A 34 5.79 -16.34 2.98
C LEU A 34 4.96 -15.24 2.27
N ILE A 35 5.64 -14.27 1.65
CA ILE A 35 5.04 -13.18 0.90
C ILE A 35 5.04 -13.55 -0.58
N GLU A 36 3.85 -13.57 -1.19
CA GLU A 36 3.69 -13.83 -2.62
C GLU A 36 4.27 -12.68 -3.45
N LEU A 37 5.24 -12.97 -4.32
CA LEU A 37 5.79 -11.99 -5.26
C LEU A 37 5.02 -12.05 -6.58
N THR A 38 4.42 -10.93 -6.98
CA THR A 38 3.78 -10.75 -8.28
C THR A 38 4.40 -9.58 -9.02
N LYS A 39 4.33 -9.61 -10.35
CA LYS A 39 4.87 -8.54 -11.20
C LYS A 39 3.82 -8.02 -12.18
N SER A 40 3.99 -6.78 -12.60
CA SER A 40 3.18 -6.15 -13.63
C SER A 40 3.31 -6.87 -14.97
N ARG A 41 2.23 -6.93 -15.71
CA ARG A 41 2.22 -7.51 -17.05
C ARG A 41 2.97 -6.59 -18.02
N ALA A 42 3.69 -7.19 -18.96
CA ALA A 42 4.37 -6.43 -19.99
C ALA A 42 3.39 -5.56 -20.79
N ARG A 43 3.76 -4.31 -21.07
CA ARG A 43 2.97 -3.33 -21.83
C ARG A 43 1.59 -3.00 -21.25
N ARG A 44 1.37 -3.19 -19.95
CA ARG A 44 0.13 -2.83 -19.24
C ARG A 44 0.41 -1.75 -18.20
N SER A 45 0.47 -0.49 -18.65
CA SER A 45 0.73 0.68 -17.79
C SER A 45 -0.27 0.83 -16.63
N ASN A 46 -1.52 0.40 -16.83
CA ASN A 46 -2.54 0.45 -15.78
C ASN A 46 -2.19 -0.38 -14.54
N ASP A 47 -1.36 -1.42 -14.67
CA ASP A 47 -0.94 -2.23 -13.53
C ASP A 47 -0.09 -1.43 -12.53
N ASN A 48 0.60 -0.36 -13.01
CA ASN A 48 1.46 0.50 -12.19
C ASN A 48 0.80 1.84 -11.80
N ALA A 49 -0.35 2.19 -12.36
CA ALA A 49 -0.98 3.50 -12.19
C ALA A 49 -1.17 3.91 -10.73
N LEU A 50 -1.47 2.94 -9.84
CA LEU A 50 -1.65 3.22 -8.41
C LEU A 50 -0.32 3.54 -7.73
N VAL A 51 0.74 2.78 -8.02
CA VAL A 51 2.08 3.02 -7.47
C VAL A 51 2.59 4.38 -7.92
N GLU A 52 2.42 4.72 -9.19
CA GLU A 52 2.81 6.02 -9.76
C GLU A 52 2.05 7.17 -9.11
N SER A 53 0.74 7.05 -8.91
CA SER A 53 -0.05 8.06 -8.23
C SER A 53 0.37 8.26 -6.78
N LYS A 54 0.72 7.18 -6.07
CA LYS A 54 1.24 7.24 -4.69
C LYS A 54 2.65 7.78 -4.64
N ASN A 55 3.50 7.44 -5.60
CA ASN A 55 4.83 8.02 -5.73
C ASN A 55 4.76 9.55 -5.89
N GLY A 56 3.87 10.04 -6.75
CA GLY A 56 3.63 11.49 -6.92
C GLY A 56 3.06 12.14 -5.66
N SER A 57 2.00 11.57 -5.08
CA SER A 57 1.25 12.18 -3.97
C SER A 57 1.92 12.04 -2.60
N ILE A 58 2.88 11.14 -2.44
CA ILE A 58 3.57 10.89 -1.18
C ILE A 58 5.06 11.19 -1.32
N VAL A 59 5.78 10.40 -2.12
CA VAL A 59 7.25 10.50 -2.17
C VAL A 59 7.68 11.86 -2.69
N ARG A 60 7.23 12.22 -3.90
CA ARG A 60 7.62 13.49 -4.53
C ARG A 60 7.11 14.72 -3.77
N LYS A 61 5.95 14.62 -3.16
CA LYS A 61 5.39 15.73 -2.37
C LYS A 61 6.20 16.01 -1.11
N HIS A 62 6.81 15.00 -0.49
CA HIS A 62 7.55 15.16 0.78
C HIS A 62 9.07 15.25 0.60
N LEU A 63 9.61 14.59 -0.43
CA LEU A 63 11.05 14.53 -0.69
C LEU A 63 11.50 15.34 -1.90
N GLY A 64 10.53 15.87 -2.70
CA GLY A 64 10.83 16.63 -3.92
C GLY A 64 11.13 15.74 -5.12
N TYR A 65 11.60 16.38 -6.20
CA TYR A 65 11.91 15.76 -7.48
C TYR A 65 13.42 15.62 -7.72
N GLY A 66 14.24 16.26 -6.86
CA GLY A 66 15.68 16.24 -6.99
C GLY A 66 16.30 14.89 -6.67
N HIS A 67 17.46 14.62 -7.28
CA HIS A 67 18.26 13.45 -6.90
C HIS A 67 18.82 13.63 -5.49
N ILE A 68 18.56 12.66 -4.62
CA ILE A 68 19.11 12.62 -3.27
C ILE A 68 20.37 11.75 -3.29
N PRO A 69 21.57 12.30 -3.05
CA PRO A 69 22.78 11.49 -3.00
C PRO A 69 22.71 10.39 -1.94
N GLN A 70 23.33 9.25 -2.22
CA GLN A 70 23.28 8.08 -1.35
C GLN A 70 23.79 8.33 0.08
N LYS A 71 24.70 9.27 0.26
CA LYS A 71 25.20 9.69 1.59
C LYS A 71 24.09 10.13 2.55
N TRP A 72 22.96 10.63 2.02
CA TRP A 72 21.82 11.08 2.82
C TRP A 72 20.78 9.97 3.08
N ALA A 73 20.99 8.77 2.54
CA ALA A 73 20.04 7.66 2.71
C ALA A 73 19.75 7.32 4.19
N PRO A 74 20.72 7.33 5.12
CA PRO A 74 20.44 7.11 6.54
C PRO A 74 19.46 8.12 7.12
N LEU A 75 19.67 9.42 6.85
CA LEU A 75 18.81 10.50 7.34
C LEU A 75 17.40 10.42 6.74
N VAL A 76 17.31 10.14 5.44
CA VAL A 76 16.00 9.93 4.77
C VAL A 76 15.27 8.73 5.37
N ASN A 77 15.97 7.62 5.62
CA ASN A 77 15.38 6.46 6.25
C ASN A 77 14.88 6.74 7.66
N GLU A 78 15.64 7.48 8.46
CA GLU A 78 15.22 7.90 9.80
C GLU A 78 13.95 8.76 9.74
N PHE A 79 13.89 9.73 8.85
CA PHE A 79 12.70 10.55 8.62
C PHE A 79 11.48 9.69 8.20
N LEU A 80 11.68 8.75 7.27
CA LEU A 80 10.62 7.86 6.83
C LEU A 80 10.09 7.00 7.98
N ILE A 81 10.99 6.44 8.79
CA ILE A 81 10.64 5.52 9.88
C ILE A 81 9.94 6.27 11.02
N ASN A 82 10.50 7.37 11.47
CA ASN A 82 10.08 8.04 12.69
C ASN A 82 8.92 9.03 12.45
N HIS A 83 8.76 9.54 11.23
CA HIS A 83 7.82 10.62 10.95
C HIS A 83 6.84 10.28 9.83
N LEU A 84 7.32 10.02 8.61
CA LEU A 84 6.43 9.93 7.45
C LEU A 84 5.54 8.68 7.48
N ASN A 85 6.08 7.51 7.77
CA ASN A 85 5.29 6.28 7.80
C ASN A 85 4.25 6.28 8.93
N PRO A 86 4.56 6.68 10.19
CA PRO A 86 3.56 6.87 11.22
C PRO A 86 2.49 7.88 10.83
N TYR A 87 2.86 9.02 10.26
CA TYR A 87 1.90 10.00 9.78
C TYR A 87 0.94 9.44 8.74
N LEU A 88 1.46 8.78 7.71
CA LEU A 88 0.65 8.22 6.63
C LEU A 88 -0.32 7.12 7.10
N ASN A 89 0.13 6.27 8.02
CA ASN A 89 -0.65 5.13 8.48
C ASN A 89 -1.67 5.49 9.57
N HIS A 90 -1.33 6.41 10.47
CA HIS A 90 -2.11 6.67 11.68
C HIS A 90 -2.85 8.01 11.65
N HIS A 91 -2.32 9.01 10.95
CA HIS A 91 -2.82 10.39 11.05
C HIS A 91 -3.40 10.92 9.73
N ARG A 92 -2.86 10.52 8.57
CA ARG A 92 -3.36 11.01 7.29
C ARG A 92 -4.69 10.35 6.92
N PRO A 93 -5.81 11.10 6.85
CA PRO A 93 -7.08 10.53 6.40
C PRO A 93 -7.05 10.27 4.89
N CYS A 94 -7.73 9.21 4.48
CA CYS A 94 -7.88 8.80 3.09
C CYS A 94 -9.35 8.63 2.74
N PHE A 95 -9.70 8.95 1.50
CA PHE A 95 -11.00 8.63 0.95
C PHE A 95 -11.03 7.17 0.49
N PHE A 96 -12.11 6.50 0.81
CA PHE A 96 -12.37 5.14 0.32
C PHE A 96 -13.61 5.18 -0.57
N PRO A 97 -13.53 4.68 -1.81
CA PRO A 97 -14.65 4.70 -2.72
C PRO A 97 -15.74 3.72 -2.31
N GLU A 98 -16.99 4.13 -2.51
CA GLU A 98 -18.15 3.25 -2.56
C GLU A 98 -18.63 3.11 -3.98
N ILE A 99 -19.00 1.89 -4.35
CA ILE A 99 -19.60 1.63 -5.65
C ILE A 99 -21.10 1.84 -5.52
N LYS A 100 -21.62 2.86 -6.19
CA LYS A 100 -23.06 3.08 -6.34
C LYS A 100 -23.46 2.65 -7.74
N THR A 101 -24.50 1.81 -7.83
CA THR A 101 -25.05 1.36 -9.12
C THR A 101 -26.28 2.20 -9.42
N ASP A 102 -26.27 2.91 -10.55
CA ASP A 102 -27.42 3.68 -11.03
C ASP A 102 -28.57 2.74 -11.46
N ALA A 103 -29.79 3.27 -11.58
CA ALA A 103 -30.96 2.51 -12.06
C ALA A 103 -30.77 1.84 -13.44
N LYS A 104 -29.79 2.32 -14.21
CA LYS A 104 -29.39 1.74 -15.51
C LYS A 104 -28.27 0.71 -15.41
N GLY A 105 -27.92 0.22 -14.20
CA GLY A 105 -26.84 -0.76 -13.98
C GLY A 105 -25.41 -0.21 -14.09
N LYS A 106 -25.22 1.10 -14.33
CA LYS A 106 -23.90 1.70 -14.44
C LYS A 106 -23.29 1.93 -13.05
N GLN A 107 -22.11 1.39 -12.83
CA GLN A 107 -21.36 1.57 -11.59
C GLN A 107 -20.58 2.90 -11.60
N ARG A 108 -20.73 3.67 -10.51
CA ARG A 108 -19.98 4.91 -10.27
C ARG A 108 -19.30 4.86 -8.90
N LYS A 109 -18.07 5.36 -8.82
CA LYS A 109 -17.36 5.53 -7.55
C LYS A 109 -17.80 6.83 -6.89
N SER A 110 -18.28 6.73 -5.65
CA SER A 110 -18.60 7.86 -4.77
C SER A 110 -17.61 7.89 -3.61
N TYR A 111 -17.24 9.07 -3.15
CA TYR A 111 -16.26 9.27 -2.06
C TYR A 111 -16.92 10.08 -0.91
N PRO A 112 -17.77 9.46 -0.07
CA PRO A 112 -18.44 10.16 1.00
C PRO A 112 -17.45 10.59 2.09
N TYR A 113 -17.56 11.84 2.54
CA TYR A 113 -16.71 12.41 3.60
C TYR A 113 -16.85 11.66 4.92
N GLU A 114 -18.04 11.18 5.25
CA GLU A 114 -18.35 10.44 6.48
C GLU A 114 -17.54 9.15 6.63
N LYS A 115 -17.08 8.60 5.50
CA LYS A 115 -16.28 7.38 5.46
C LYS A 115 -14.77 7.62 5.34
N MET A 116 -14.37 8.90 5.41
CA MET A 116 -12.96 9.24 5.44
C MET A 116 -12.33 8.76 6.75
N MET A 117 -11.25 8.01 6.64
CA MET A 117 -10.53 7.44 7.79
C MET A 117 -9.07 7.18 7.47
N THR A 118 -8.27 6.98 8.52
CA THR A 118 -6.85 6.62 8.33
C THR A 118 -6.71 5.17 7.82
N PRO A 119 -5.62 4.82 7.13
CA PRO A 119 -5.37 3.47 6.65
C PRO A 119 -5.48 2.41 7.76
N LEU A 120 -4.90 2.68 8.93
CA LEU A 120 -4.99 1.77 10.07
C LEU A 120 -6.43 1.56 10.55
N ARG A 121 -7.22 2.64 10.66
CA ARG A 121 -8.63 2.55 11.05
C ARG A 121 -9.43 1.70 10.06
N LYS A 122 -9.20 1.90 8.76
CA LYS A 122 -9.84 1.10 7.70
C LYS A 122 -9.51 -0.38 7.84
N THR A 123 -8.25 -0.70 8.07
CA THR A 123 -7.79 -2.10 8.26
C THR A 123 -8.47 -2.74 9.48
N LYS A 124 -8.58 -2.01 10.61
CA LYS A 124 -9.26 -2.49 11.81
C LYS A 124 -10.76 -2.73 11.59
N VAL A 125 -11.45 -1.81 10.89
CA VAL A 125 -12.88 -1.97 10.55
C VAL A 125 -13.09 -3.20 9.67
N PHE A 126 -12.23 -3.38 8.66
CA PHE A 126 -12.28 -4.53 7.77
C PHE A 126 -12.02 -5.86 8.50
N ALA A 127 -11.06 -5.90 9.42
CA ALA A 127 -10.80 -7.08 10.23
C ALA A 127 -12.00 -7.45 11.10
N ARG A 128 -12.63 -6.47 11.76
CA ARG A 128 -13.83 -6.68 12.59
C ARG A 128 -15.00 -7.23 11.77
N SER A 129 -15.26 -6.69 10.59
CA SER A 129 -16.35 -7.15 9.71
C SER A 129 -16.20 -8.59 9.24
N ARG A 130 -14.99 -9.16 9.34
CA ARG A 130 -14.66 -10.55 8.97
C ARG A 130 -14.43 -11.46 10.18
N GLY A 131 -14.73 -11.03 11.40
CA GLY A 131 -14.53 -11.83 12.60
C GLY A 131 -13.07 -12.18 12.91
N LEU A 132 -12.11 -11.39 12.39
CA LEU A 132 -10.68 -11.61 12.61
C LEU A 132 -10.26 -10.97 13.94
N SER A 133 -9.60 -11.73 14.82
CA SER A 133 -9.12 -11.23 16.11
C SER A 133 -8.05 -10.14 15.94
N GLN A 134 -7.99 -9.20 16.90
CA GLN A 134 -7.07 -8.06 16.84
C GLN A 134 -5.60 -8.44 17.06
N THR A 135 -5.31 -9.59 17.64
CA THR A 135 -3.97 -10.06 18.01
C THR A 135 -3.22 -10.83 16.92
N GLY A 136 -3.83 -11.05 15.81
CA GLY A 136 -3.19 -11.65 14.65
C GLY A 136 -4.00 -11.31 13.43
N LEU A 137 -3.73 -10.16 12.81
CA LEU A 137 -4.28 -9.82 11.51
C LEU A 137 -3.70 -10.75 10.44
N HIS A 138 -4.00 -12.05 10.59
CA HIS A 138 -3.86 -13.04 9.55
C HIS A 138 -4.95 -12.73 8.51
N LEU A 139 -4.67 -11.77 7.65
CA LEU A 139 -5.43 -11.58 6.42
C LEU A 139 -5.20 -12.81 5.55
N ARG A 140 -5.99 -13.88 5.84
CA ARG A 140 -6.03 -15.03 4.94
C ARG A 140 -6.34 -14.49 3.54
N ARG A 141 -5.36 -14.62 2.63
CA ARG A 141 -5.48 -14.55 1.15
C ARG A 141 -6.51 -13.55 0.59
N THR A 142 -6.59 -12.37 1.09
CA THR A 142 -7.14 -11.27 0.30
C THR A 142 -5.95 -10.55 -0.29
N ARG A 143 -5.79 -10.70 -1.60
CA ARG A 143 -4.78 -9.96 -2.38
C ARG A 143 -4.74 -8.54 -1.87
N CYS A 144 -3.59 -8.07 -1.42
CA CYS A 144 -3.34 -6.70 -0.95
C CYS A 144 -3.85 -5.66 -1.99
N ASN A 145 -3.96 -6.08 -3.25
CA ASN A 145 -4.55 -5.36 -4.36
C ASN A 145 -6.05 -4.99 -4.18
N ARG A 146 -6.85 -5.69 -3.37
CA ARG A 146 -8.27 -5.32 -3.23
C ARG A 146 -8.56 -4.26 -2.17
N LEU A 147 -7.69 -4.09 -1.16
CA LEU A 147 -7.91 -3.05 -0.14
C LEU A 147 -7.58 -1.64 -0.62
N TRP A 148 -6.76 -1.53 -1.68
CA TRP A 148 -6.37 -0.26 -2.27
C TRP A 148 -7.06 0.04 -3.61
N TYR A 149 -7.74 -0.96 -4.22
CA TYR A 149 -8.35 -0.88 -5.56
C TYR A 149 -9.88 -0.83 -5.58
N GLN A 150 -10.56 -0.91 -4.42
CA GLN A 150 -12.01 -0.71 -4.36
C GLN A 150 -12.38 0.72 -4.07
#